data_4927568fa0647afd2ccdf1597ee5804a
#
_entry.id   4927568fa0647afd2ccdf1597ee5804a
#
_cell.length_a   1.000
_cell.length_b   1.000
_cell.length_c   1.000
_cell.angle_alpha   90.00
_cell.angle_beta   90.00
_cell.angle_gamma   90.00
#
_symmetry.space_group_name_H-M   'P 1'
#
loop_
_entity.id
_entity.type
_entity.pdbx_description
1 polymer ?
#
loop_
_entity_poly.entity_id
_entity_poly.type
_entity_poly.pdbx_seq_one_letter_code
_entity_poly.pdbx_strand_id
1 'polypeptide(L)'
;MHISEDHLQGHGHSHDDLQPMSREEILKLLGYMLEHNRQHTEELHGIFHALDDAGCYDAADELENAMRCYRSGNEALENALDLARQAEASEI
;
A
#
# COMPACT_ATOMS: atom_id res chain seq x y z
N MET A 1 6.13 19.35 -4.76
CA MET A 1 6.59 18.98 -4.61
C MET A 1 7.26 18.65 -4.50
N HIS A 2 7.10 17.93 -4.19
CA HIS A 2 7.83 17.26 -4.08
C HIS A 2 7.74 16.67 -3.59
N ILE A 3 7.00 16.48 -3.40
CA ILE A 3 7.26 15.66 -3.07
C ILE A 3 7.90 15.05 -3.15
N SER A 4 8.15 14.85 -3.30
CA SER A 4 9.08 14.15 -3.46
C SER A 4 9.93 14.14 -3.55
N GLU A 5 10.01 14.25 -3.64
CA GLU A 5 11.00 13.94 -3.82
C GLU A 5 11.61 13.69 -3.26
N ASP A 6 11.54 13.61 -2.75
CA ASP A 6 12.30 13.09 -2.29
C ASP A 6 12.30 12.27 -1.95
N HIS A 7 11.74 11.96 -1.98
CA HIS A 7 12.04 10.95 -1.86
C HIS A 7 12.41 10.50 -2.49
N LEU A 8 12.40 10.62 -2.92
CA LEU A 8 13.05 10.07 -3.56
C LEU A 8 14.08 10.03 -3.51
N GLN A 9 14.51 10.01 -3.31
CA GLN A 9 15.51 9.83 -3.33
C GLN A 9 16.07 8.94 -3.22
N GLY A 10 16.09 8.65 -3.32
CA GLY A 10 16.64 7.80 -3.36
C GLY A 10 16.41 6.98 -2.84
N HIS A 11 16.32 6.52 -2.97
CA HIS A 11 16.21 5.65 -2.62
C HIS A 11 16.12 4.49 -3.13
N GLY A 12 15.77 4.18 -3.78
CA GLY A 12 15.59 2.93 -4.35
C GLY A 12 16.39 1.83 -3.85
N HIS A 13 17.35 2.08 -3.36
CA HIS A 13 18.25 1.17 -2.73
C HIS A 13 17.70 0.51 -1.51
N SER A 14 16.53 0.88 -1.09
CA SER A 14 16.13 0.64 0.28
C SER A 14 16.06 -0.83 0.67
N HIS A 15 15.67 -1.76 -0.22
CA HIS A 15 15.56 -3.13 0.24
C HIS A 15 16.92 -3.77 0.49
N ASP A 16 17.98 -3.22 -0.07
CA ASP A 16 19.33 -3.69 0.25
C ASP A 16 19.76 -3.29 1.64
N ASP A 17 19.09 -2.28 2.21
CA ASP A 17 19.43 -1.77 3.52
C ASP A 17 18.66 -2.47 4.62
N LEU A 18 17.73 -3.34 4.29
CA LEU A 18 16.96 -4.05 5.31
C LEU A 18 17.84 -5.01 6.07
N GLN A 19 17.78 -4.93 7.38
CA GLN A 19 18.46 -5.86 8.23
C GLN A 19 17.72 -7.20 8.20
N PRO A 20 18.43 -8.30 8.44
CA PRO A 20 17.74 -9.58 8.59
C PRO A 20 16.66 -9.47 9.66
N MET A 21 15.49 -9.99 9.35
CA MET A 21 14.34 -9.90 10.24
C MET A 21 13.84 -11.29 10.56
N SER A 22 13.34 -11.43 11.78
CA SER A 22 12.66 -12.67 12.14
C SER A 22 11.35 -12.75 11.33
N ARG A 23 10.82 -13.95 11.25
CA ARG A 23 9.52 -14.14 10.59
C ARG A 23 8.44 -13.30 11.26
N GLU A 24 8.44 -13.24 12.58
CA GLU A 24 7.46 -12.46 13.30
C GLU A 24 7.54 -10.98 12.94
N GLU A 25 8.76 -10.46 12.85
CA GLU A 25 8.95 -9.06 12.48
C GLU A 25 8.46 -8.78 11.06
N ILE A 26 8.71 -9.72 10.15
CA ILE A 26 8.26 -9.57 8.78
C ILE A 26 6.74 -9.53 8.71
N LEU A 27 6.08 -10.42 9.45
CA LEU A 27 4.62 -10.45 9.47
C LEU A 27 4.04 -9.18 10.04
N LYS A 28 4.64 -8.65 11.09
CA LYS A 28 4.18 -7.39 11.69
C LYS A 28 4.33 -6.24 10.71
N LEU A 29 5.46 -6.18 10.02
CA LEU A 29 5.72 -5.11 9.07
C LEU A 29 4.74 -5.19 7.91
N LEU A 30 4.51 -6.38 7.39
CA LEU A 30 3.60 -6.56 6.28
C LEU A 30 2.16 -6.18 6.67
N GLY A 31 1.75 -6.58 7.88
CA GLY A 31 0.44 -6.21 8.39
C GLY A 31 0.29 -4.71 8.54
N TYR A 32 1.34 -4.05 9.04
CA TYR A 32 1.32 -2.60 9.18
C TYR A 32 1.18 -1.92 7.82
N MET A 33 1.93 -2.39 6.83
CA MET A 33 1.88 -1.78 5.50
C MET A 33 0.52 -1.99 4.86
N LEU A 34 -0.10 -3.14 5.07
CA LEU A 34 -1.43 -3.40 4.55
C LEU A 34 -2.44 -2.42 5.14
N GLU A 35 -2.39 -2.25 6.45
CA GLU A 35 -3.32 -1.34 7.12
C GLU A 35 -3.09 0.10 6.67
N HIS A 36 -1.82 0.48 6.53
CA HIS A 36 -1.46 1.81 6.07
C HIS A 36 -2.00 2.08 4.66
N ASN A 37 -1.88 1.10 3.79
CA ASN A 37 -2.39 1.21 2.43
C ASN A 37 -3.91 1.33 2.41
N ARG A 38 -4.59 0.63 3.31
CA ARG A 38 -6.04 0.72 3.42
C ARG A 38 -6.47 2.13 3.82
N GLN A 39 -5.74 2.75 4.74
CA GLN A 39 -6.03 4.12 5.14
C GLN A 39 -5.86 5.07 3.98
N HIS A 40 -4.80 4.90 3.19
CA HIS A 40 -4.60 5.74 2.01
C HIS A 40 -5.73 5.56 1.00
N THR A 41 -6.21 4.34 0.83
CA THR A 41 -7.31 4.08 -0.09
C THR A 41 -8.57 4.83 0.35
N GLU A 42 -8.83 4.88 1.65
CA GLU A 42 -9.97 5.64 2.16
C GLU A 42 -9.80 7.13 1.93
N GLU A 43 -8.58 7.64 2.11
CA GLU A 43 -8.29 9.04 1.85
C GLU A 43 -8.51 9.38 0.38
N LEU A 44 -8.07 8.51 -0.51
CA LEU A 44 -8.27 8.71 -1.93
C LEU A 44 -9.74 8.72 -2.29
N HIS A 45 -10.53 7.90 -1.61
CA HIS A 45 -11.98 7.89 -1.83
C HIS A 45 -12.59 9.26 -1.52
N GLY A 46 -12.16 9.89 -0.43
CA GLY A 46 -12.60 11.23 -0.09
C GLY A 46 -12.21 12.26 -1.13
N ILE A 47 -10.98 12.15 -1.65
CA ILE A 47 -10.51 13.06 -2.69
C ILE A 47 -11.30 12.84 -3.97
N PHE A 48 -11.62 11.59 -4.30
CA PHE A 48 -12.45 11.27 -5.47
C PHE A 48 -13.79 12.01 -5.38
N HIS A 49 -14.45 11.93 -4.24
CA HIS A 49 -15.74 12.61 -4.08
C HIS A 49 -15.59 14.13 -4.20
N ALA A 50 -14.50 14.69 -3.65
CA ALA A 50 -14.27 16.13 -3.75
C ALA A 50 -14.07 16.56 -5.18
N LEU A 51 -13.33 15.77 -5.97
CA LEU A 51 -13.14 16.07 -7.38
C LEU A 51 -14.45 15.99 -8.16
N ASP A 52 -15.24 14.98 -7.87
CA ASP A 52 -16.53 14.82 -8.53
C ASP A 52 -17.44 16.00 -8.20
N ASP A 53 -17.51 16.40 -6.93
CA ASP A 53 -18.33 17.52 -6.51
C ASP A 53 -17.86 18.84 -7.12
N ALA A 54 -16.56 18.96 -7.38
CA ALA A 54 -16.00 20.16 -7.99
C ALA A 54 -16.15 20.18 -9.51
N GLY A 55 -16.69 19.11 -10.11
CA GLY A 55 -16.87 19.04 -11.55
C GLY A 55 -15.63 18.60 -12.28
N CYS A 56 -14.62 18.12 -11.57
CA CYS A 56 -13.37 17.64 -12.17
C CYS A 56 -13.51 16.16 -12.54
N TYR A 57 -14.39 15.87 -13.49
CA TYR A 57 -14.80 14.49 -13.74
C TYR A 57 -13.71 13.64 -14.34
N ASP A 58 -12.90 14.22 -15.24
CA ASP A 58 -11.82 13.44 -15.84
C ASP A 58 -10.77 13.07 -14.80
N ALA A 59 -10.48 14.01 -13.91
CA ALA A 59 -9.54 13.73 -12.82
C ALA A 59 -10.10 12.68 -11.88
N ALA A 60 -11.39 12.76 -11.57
CA ALA A 60 -12.05 11.78 -10.72
C ALA A 60 -11.99 10.39 -11.35
N ASP A 61 -12.21 10.30 -12.68
CA ASP A 61 -12.14 9.02 -13.37
C ASP A 61 -10.75 8.40 -13.27
N GLU A 62 -9.71 9.20 -13.45
CA GLU A 62 -8.35 8.70 -13.34
C GLU A 62 -8.04 8.27 -11.92
N LEU A 63 -8.53 9.02 -10.95
CA LEU A 63 -8.33 8.64 -9.57
C LEU A 63 -9.04 7.33 -9.24
N GLU A 64 -10.20 7.11 -9.85
CA GLU A 64 -10.90 5.84 -9.65
C GLU A 64 -10.08 4.66 -10.16
N ASN A 65 -9.39 4.85 -11.28
CA ASN A 65 -8.48 3.82 -11.80
C ASN A 65 -7.37 3.53 -10.79
N ALA A 66 -6.80 4.58 -10.20
CA ALA A 66 -5.76 4.40 -9.19
C ALA A 66 -6.30 3.64 -7.97
N MET A 67 -7.52 3.97 -7.57
CA MET A 67 -8.14 3.31 -6.42
C MET A 67 -8.37 1.83 -6.69
N ARG A 68 -8.74 1.45 -7.91
CA ARG A 68 -8.84 0.04 -8.27
C ARG A 68 -7.51 -0.68 -8.13
N CYS A 69 -6.44 -0.03 -8.58
CA CYS A 69 -5.11 -0.61 -8.46
C CYS A 69 -4.71 -0.79 -7.01
N TYR A 70 -5.02 0.19 -6.16
CA TYR A 70 -4.74 0.08 -4.74
C TYR A 70 -5.51 -1.08 -4.11
N ARG A 71 -6.79 -1.22 -4.45
CA ARG A 71 -7.59 -2.31 -3.90
C ARG A 71 -7.03 -3.66 -4.32
N SER A 72 -6.68 -3.78 -5.60
CA SER A 72 -6.10 -5.02 -6.10
C SER A 72 -4.77 -5.33 -5.41
N GLY A 73 -3.94 -4.31 -5.23
CA GLY A 73 -2.67 -4.46 -4.53
C GLY A 73 -2.87 -4.85 -3.08
N ASN A 74 -3.86 -4.25 -2.42
CA ASN A 74 -4.14 -4.57 -1.03
C ASN A 74 -4.63 -6.00 -0.87
N GLU A 75 -5.43 -6.50 -1.82
CA GLU A 75 -5.83 -7.89 -1.81
C GLU A 75 -4.65 -8.82 -1.93
N ALA A 76 -3.71 -8.48 -2.81
CA ALA A 76 -2.52 -9.29 -2.98
C ALA A 76 -1.66 -9.27 -1.72
N LEU A 77 -1.57 -8.13 -1.05
CA LEU A 77 -0.84 -8.02 0.20
C LEU A 77 -1.49 -8.87 1.29
N GLU A 78 -2.81 -8.83 1.35
CA GLU A 78 -3.54 -9.64 2.32
C GLU A 78 -3.30 -11.12 2.08
N ASN A 79 -3.35 -11.53 0.81
CA ASN A 79 -3.08 -12.91 0.45
C ASN A 79 -1.65 -13.31 0.81
N ALA A 80 -0.69 -12.41 0.58
CA ALA A 80 0.70 -12.68 0.93
C ALA A 80 0.85 -12.88 2.43
N LEU A 81 0.18 -12.03 3.21
CA LEU A 81 0.22 -12.13 4.67
C LEU A 81 -0.38 -13.45 5.14
N ASP A 82 -1.52 -13.82 4.57
CA ASP A 82 -2.17 -15.07 4.94
C ASP A 82 -1.30 -16.28 4.60
N LEU A 83 -0.69 -16.25 3.42
CA LEU A 83 0.19 -17.34 3.01
C LEU A 83 1.42 -17.43 3.91
N ALA A 84 1.96 -16.30 4.30
CA ALA A 84 3.11 -16.29 5.19
C ALA A 84 2.75 -16.84 6.56
N ARG A 85 1.55 -16.54 7.04
CA ARG A 85 1.07 -17.08 8.32
C ARG A 85 0.86 -18.58 8.24
N GLN A 86 0.35 -19.05 7.11
CA GLN A 86 0.15 -20.48 6.92
C GLN A 86 1.48 -21.22 6.88
N ALA A 87 2.48 -20.63 6.22
CA ALA A 87 3.81 -21.24 6.17
C ALA A 87 4.41 -21.32 7.57
N GLU A 88 4.19 -20.29 8.38
CA GLU A 88 4.65 -20.28 9.76
C GLU A 88 3.99 -21.40 10.56
N ALA A 89 2.68 -21.52 10.42
CA ALA A 89 1.92 -22.54 11.13
C ALA A 89 2.37 -23.94 10.72
N SER A 90 2.66 -24.15 9.45
CA SER A 90 3.01 -25.49 8.97
C SER A 90 4.42 -25.90 9.38
N GLU A 91 5.20 -25.00 9.92
CA GLU A 91 6.52 -25.35 10.45
C GLU A 91 6.43 -25.98 11.83
N ILE A 92 5.30 -25.89 12.47
CA ILE A 92 5.12 -26.48 13.77
C ILE A 92 4.84 -27.97 13.65
#